data_24a630542bbcc39b13ec11cb14999704
#
_entry.id   24a630542bbcc39b13ec11cb14999704
#
_cell.length_a   1.000
_cell.length_b   1.000
_cell.length_c   1.000
_cell.angle_alpha   90.00
_cell.angle_beta   90.00
_cell.angle_gamma   90.00
#
_symmetry.space_group_name_H-M   'P 1'
#
loop_
_entity.id
_entity.type
_entity.pdbx_description
1 polymer ?
#
loop_
_entity_poly.entity_id
_entity_poly.type
_entity_poly.pdbx_seq_one_letter_code
_entity_poly.pdbx_strand_id
1 'polypeptide(L)'
;MERDYPNPGRGDLPAKDIGRLLLRCDDRPGLVAAVSAFLAGAGANIVSLDQHATEQTGGTFMQRTIFHLPGLTAARDALERDFAEKVAAKFGMDFRLTEASKPKRVAIMASKEDHCLLDLLWRNRRGEIDMSVVMVVSNHPDLADQVRPFSVPFLHVPATKDIRDEAERRQLELLRGNVDLVVLARYMQILTPQFLGEVGCPIINIHHSFLPAFIGAAPYRRAKERGVKLVGATAHYVTEDLDEGPIIEQDVVRVDHRQDVEDLVRLGSDVERLVLSRAVLWHCEDRIIRYGNQTVIF
;
A
#
# COMPACT_ATOMS: atom_id res chain seq x y z
N MET A 1 18.98 -7.74 11.20
CA MET A 1 18.32 -9.03 11.39
C MET A 1 17.05 -8.96 10.56
N GLU A 2 17.18 -9.33 9.29
CA GLU A 2 16.04 -9.41 8.36
C GLU A 2 15.10 -10.47 8.91
N ARG A 3 13.90 -10.07 9.27
CA ARG A 3 12.83 -11.04 9.45
C ARG A 3 12.34 -11.38 8.05
N ASP A 4 12.89 -12.44 7.47
CA ASP A 4 12.26 -13.14 6.36
C ASP A 4 10.89 -13.61 6.87
N TYR A 5 9.86 -12.83 6.56
CA TYR A 5 8.50 -13.34 6.64
C TYR A 5 8.30 -14.19 5.40
N PRO A 6 8.22 -15.53 5.52
CA PRO A 6 7.89 -16.35 4.38
C PRO A 6 6.54 -15.86 3.83
N ASN A 7 6.50 -15.54 2.55
CA ASN A 7 5.24 -15.28 1.85
C ASN A 7 4.56 -16.63 1.61
N PRO A 8 3.57 -17.06 2.43
CA PRO A 8 2.93 -18.35 2.27
C PRO A 8 2.07 -18.45 1.00
N GLY A 9 1.98 -17.39 0.21
CA GLY A 9 1.24 -17.37 -1.05
C GLY A 9 2.07 -17.72 -2.28
N ARG A 10 3.39 -17.94 -2.18
CA ARG A 10 4.27 -18.36 -3.29
C ARG A 10 4.63 -19.84 -3.29
N GLY A 11 3.96 -20.68 -2.51
CA GLY A 11 4.05 -22.14 -2.65
C GLY A 11 3.25 -22.61 -3.87
N ASP A 12 3.56 -23.77 -4.40
CA ASP A 12 3.12 -24.49 -5.63
C ASP A 12 1.63 -24.46 -6.03
N LEU A 13 0.78 -23.60 -5.45
CA LEU A 13 -0.64 -23.51 -5.77
C LEU A 13 -0.88 -22.52 -6.93
N PRO A 14 -1.71 -22.86 -7.92
CA PRO A 14 -2.08 -21.94 -8.98
C PRO A 14 -2.75 -20.68 -8.40
N ALA A 15 -2.18 -19.51 -8.66
CA ALA A 15 -2.67 -18.23 -8.12
C ALA A 15 -4.18 -18.00 -8.36
N LYS A 16 -4.72 -18.52 -9.47
CA LYS A 16 -6.14 -18.36 -9.85
C LYS A 16 -7.15 -18.94 -8.86
N ASP A 17 -6.76 -19.92 -8.05
CA ASP A 17 -7.63 -20.61 -7.09
C ASP A 17 -7.33 -20.20 -5.64
N ILE A 18 -6.48 -19.18 -5.44
CA ILE A 18 -6.15 -18.64 -4.13
C ILE A 18 -6.99 -17.39 -3.83
N GLY A 19 -7.78 -17.48 -2.76
CA GLY A 19 -8.53 -16.36 -2.19
C GLY A 19 -7.85 -15.76 -0.96
N ARG A 20 -8.07 -14.47 -0.77
CA ARG A 20 -7.64 -13.73 0.43
C ARG A 20 -8.86 -13.06 1.03
N LEU A 21 -9.19 -13.41 2.26
CA LEU A 21 -10.29 -12.83 3.03
C LEU A 21 -9.68 -12.01 4.18
N LEU A 22 -9.90 -10.69 4.14
CA LEU A 22 -9.57 -9.77 5.23
C LEU A 22 -10.86 -9.35 5.89
N LEU A 23 -10.86 -9.29 7.21
CA LEU A 23 -12.02 -8.81 7.95
C LEU A 23 -11.63 -8.13 9.25
N ARG A 24 -12.51 -7.26 9.71
CA ARG A 24 -12.46 -6.63 11.04
C ARG A 24 -13.87 -6.52 11.62
N CYS A 25 -13.99 -6.63 12.94
CA CYS A 25 -15.22 -6.42 13.69
C CYS A 25 -14.90 -6.22 15.18
N ASP A 26 -15.93 -6.01 15.99
CA ASP A 26 -15.80 -6.05 17.45
C ASP A 26 -15.41 -7.46 17.88
N ASP A 27 -14.42 -7.57 18.80
CA ASP A 27 -13.91 -8.85 19.26
C ASP A 27 -14.91 -9.57 20.18
N ARG A 28 -15.10 -10.85 19.90
CA ARG A 28 -15.95 -11.76 20.70
C ARG A 28 -15.66 -13.23 20.38
N PRO A 29 -15.99 -14.17 21.29
CA PRO A 29 -15.82 -15.59 21.05
C PRO A 29 -16.57 -16.09 19.82
N GLY A 30 -15.94 -17.03 19.09
CA GLY A 30 -16.56 -17.73 17.96
C GLY A 30 -16.27 -17.14 16.57
N LEU A 31 -15.61 -16.01 16.45
CA LEU A 31 -15.31 -15.37 15.16
C LEU A 31 -14.50 -16.29 14.24
N VAL A 32 -13.35 -16.78 14.70
CA VAL A 32 -12.49 -17.69 13.92
C VAL A 32 -13.24 -18.96 13.53
N ALA A 33 -14.01 -19.52 14.47
CA ALA A 33 -14.79 -20.74 14.21
C ALA A 33 -15.84 -20.51 13.10
N ALA A 34 -16.55 -19.37 13.14
CA ALA A 34 -17.56 -19.04 12.15
C ALA A 34 -16.97 -18.85 10.74
N VAL A 35 -15.84 -18.12 10.63
CA VAL A 35 -15.14 -17.90 9.36
C VAL A 35 -14.59 -19.22 8.81
N SER A 36 -13.93 -20.02 9.64
CA SER A 36 -13.34 -21.30 9.23
C SER A 36 -14.41 -22.31 8.83
N ALA A 37 -15.51 -22.40 9.57
CA ALA A 37 -16.63 -23.29 9.22
C ALA A 37 -17.31 -22.88 7.90
N PHE A 38 -17.46 -21.58 7.64
CA PHE A 38 -17.99 -21.07 6.39
C PHE A 38 -17.11 -21.47 5.20
N LEU A 39 -15.79 -21.21 5.28
CA LEU A 39 -14.86 -21.56 4.21
C LEU A 39 -14.80 -23.07 3.97
N ALA A 40 -14.74 -23.87 5.04
CA ALA A 40 -14.77 -25.33 4.94
C ALA A 40 -16.10 -25.83 4.31
N GLY A 41 -17.24 -25.26 4.69
CA GLY A 41 -18.53 -25.55 4.09
C GLY A 41 -18.66 -25.21 2.61
N ALA A 42 -17.89 -24.20 2.15
CA ALA A 42 -17.76 -23.85 0.73
C ALA A 42 -16.77 -24.75 -0.04
N GLY A 43 -16.12 -25.71 0.61
CA GLY A 43 -15.11 -26.58 0.01
C GLY A 43 -13.72 -25.96 -0.09
N ALA A 44 -13.48 -24.83 0.59
CA ALA A 44 -12.18 -24.19 0.61
C ALA A 44 -11.23 -24.85 1.63
N ASN A 45 -9.95 -24.96 1.26
CA ASN A 45 -8.86 -25.33 2.16
C ASN A 45 -8.14 -24.08 2.65
N ILE A 46 -8.10 -23.86 3.97
CA ILE A 46 -7.34 -22.74 4.56
C ILE A 46 -5.84 -23.05 4.48
N VAL A 47 -5.09 -22.15 3.83
CA VAL A 47 -3.64 -22.24 3.65
C VAL A 47 -2.90 -21.51 4.76
N SER A 48 -3.39 -20.31 5.12
CA SER A 48 -2.84 -19.49 6.20
C SER A 48 -3.96 -18.72 6.88
N LEU A 49 -3.84 -18.55 8.18
CA LEU A 49 -4.76 -17.75 8.98
C LEU A 49 -3.95 -16.98 10.00
N ASP A 50 -3.99 -15.66 9.89
CA ASP A 50 -3.37 -14.72 10.81
C ASP A 50 -4.46 -13.86 11.45
N GLN A 51 -4.35 -13.58 12.75
CA GLN A 51 -5.32 -12.76 13.47
C GLN A 51 -4.65 -11.85 14.48
N HIS A 52 -5.31 -10.76 14.81
CA HIS A 52 -4.96 -9.84 15.87
C HIS A 52 -6.22 -9.32 16.55
N ALA A 53 -6.20 -9.23 17.89
CA ALA A 53 -7.20 -8.49 18.65
C ALA A 53 -6.48 -7.39 19.44
N THR A 54 -7.05 -6.20 19.46
CA THR A 54 -6.42 -5.03 20.12
C THR A 54 -6.41 -5.15 21.63
N GLU A 55 -7.32 -5.94 22.21
CA GLU A 55 -7.48 -6.15 23.65
C GLU A 55 -7.69 -7.63 23.96
N GLN A 56 -7.48 -8.05 25.21
CA GLN A 56 -7.73 -9.42 25.64
C GLN A 56 -9.23 -9.78 25.67
N THR A 57 -10.08 -8.80 25.92
CA THR A 57 -11.54 -8.93 25.95
C THR A 57 -12.16 -7.65 25.40
N GLY A 58 -12.99 -7.78 24.36
CA GLY A 58 -13.50 -6.62 23.64
C GLY A 58 -12.42 -6.05 22.69
N GLY A 59 -12.59 -4.82 22.24
CA GLY A 59 -11.71 -4.21 21.26
C GLY A 59 -12.05 -4.61 19.82
N THR A 60 -11.08 -4.47 18.92
CA THR A 60 -11.24 -4.78 17.51
C THR A 60 -10.51 -6.06 17.16
N PHE A 61 -11.25 -7.00 16.58
CA PHE A 61 -10.71 -8.22 15.99
C PHE A 61 -10.42 -8.01 14.51
N MET A 62 -9.26 -8.48 14.06
CA MET A 62 -8.82 -8.44 12.68
C MET A 62 -8.27 -9.80 12.27
N GLN A 63 -8.62 -10.24 11.07
CA GLN A 63 -8.16 -11.52 10.56
C GLN A 63 -7.85 -11.41 9.07
N ARG A 64 -6.77 -12.08 8.67
CA ARG A 64 -6.41 -12.35 7.28
C ARG A 64 -6.39 -13.87 7.08
N THR A 65 -7.15 -14.37 6.10
CA THR A 65 -7.17 -15.79 5.76
C THR A 65 -6.82 -15.96 4.29
N ILE A 66 -5.83 -16.79 4.00
CA ILE A 66 -5.53 -17.28 2.64
C ILE A 66 -6.13 -18.67 2.52
N PHE A 67 -6.87 -18.91 1.46
CA PHE A 67 -7.49 -20.20 1.20
C PHE A 67 -7.38 -20.60 -0.27
N HIS A 68 -7.39 -21.89 -0.52
CA HIS A 68 -7.49 -22.48 -1.85
C HIS A 68 -8.92 -22.99 -2.07
N LEU A 69 -9.53 -22.57 -3.16
CA LEU A 69 -10.87 -23.05 -3.58
C LEU A 69 -10.87 -23.30 -5.08
N PRO A 70 -10.90 -24.56 -5.54
CA PRO A 70 -10.96 -24.86 -6.96
C PRO A 70 -12.13 -24.15 -7.66
N GLY A 71 -11.83 -23.45 -8.76
CA GLY A 71 -12.84 -22.68 -9.50
C GLY A 71 -13.24 -21.35 -8.82
N LEU A 72 -12.42 -20.79 -7.92
CA LEU A 72 -12.68 -19.56 -7.17
C LEU A 72 -13.15 -18.42 -8.05
N THR A 73 -12.53 -18.19 -9.22
CA THR A 73 -12.90 -17.07 -10.10
C THR A 73 -14.39 -17.12 -10.51
N ALA A 74 -14.93 -18.30 -10.78
CA ALA A 74 -16.35 -18.46 -11.11
C ALA A 74 -17.26 -18.39 -9.87
N ALA A 75 -16.76 -18.84 -8.72
CA ALA A 75 -17.53 -18.92 -7.46
C ALA A 75 -17.45 -17.63 -6.62
N ARG A 76 -16.52 -16.72 -6.91
CA ARG A 76 -16.16 -15.58 -6.05
C ARG A 76 -17.34 -14.72 -5.63
N ASP A 77 -18.19 -14.29 -6.57
CA ASP A 77 -19.30 -13.39 -6.28
C ASP A 77 -20.40 -14.06 -5.46
N ALA A 78 -20.61 -15.36 -5.66
CA ALA A 78 -21.51 -16.16 -4.83
C ALA A 78 -20.94 -16.33 -3.42
N LEU A 79 -19.65 -16.67 -3.30
CA LEU A 79 -18.95 -16.82 -2.04
C LEU A 79 -18.98 -15.53 -1.21
N GLU A 80 -18.76 -14.37 -1.86
CA GLU A 80 -18.78 -13.06 -1.21
C GLU A 80 -20.18 -12.72 -0.69
N ARG A 81 -21.24 -12.91 -1.47
CA ARG A 81 -22.63 -12.72 -1.03
C ARG A 81 -22.99 -13.66 0.13
N ASP A 82 -22.66 -14.92 0.00
CA ASP A 82 -22.94 -15.92 1.03
C ASP A 82 -22.20 -15.59 2.34
N PHE A 83 -20.95 -15.16 2.26
CA PHE A 83 -20.21 -14.72 3.44
C PHE A 83 -20.85 -13.49 4.07
N ALA A 84 -21.23 -12.49 3.27
CA ALA A 84 -21.91 -11.28 3.73
C ALA A 84 -23.17 -11.61 4.52
N GLU A 85 -24.02 -12.50 4.00
CA GLU A 85 -25.30 -12.86 4.60
C GLU A 85 -25.15 -13.80 5.81
N LYS A 86 -24.36 -14.86 5.69
CA LYS A 86 -24.31 -15.95 6.67
C LYS A 86 -23.34 -15.69 7.82
N VAL A 87 -22.29 -14.85 7.61
CA VAL A 87 -21.25 -14.61 8.60
C VAL A 87 -21.12 -13.12 8.91
N ALA A 88 -20.84 -12.28 7.92
CA ALA A 88 -20.51 -10.89 8.17
C ALA A 88 -21.66 -10.12 8.82
N ALA A 89 -22.90 -10.30 8.34
CA ALA A 89 -24.09 -9.65 8.92
C ALA A 89 -24.32 -10.04 10.38
N LYS A 90 -24.07 -11.32 10.75
CA LYS A 90 -24.27 -11.82 12.11
C LYS A 90 -23.28 -11.20 13.11
N PHE A 91 -22.06 -10.90 12.67
CA PHE A 91 -20.98 -10.46 13.52
C PHE A 91 -20.63 -8.97 13.34
N GLY A 92 -21.31 -8.26 12.40
CA GLY A 92 -20.98 -6.86 12.07
C GLY A 92 -19.61 -6.71 11.45
N MET A 93 -19.19 -7.67 10.60
CA MET A 93 -17.87 -7.67 10.00
C MET A 93 -17.80 -6.72 8.80
N ASP A 94 -16.81 -5.85 8.79
CA ASP A 94 -16.30 -5.20 7.58
C ASP A 94 -15.28 -6.16 6.95
N PHE A 95 -15.47 -6.52 5.69
CA PHE A 95 -14.61 -7.52 5.06
C PHE A 95 -14.31 -7.21 3.59
N ARG A 96 -13.26 -7.84 3.08
CA ARG A 96 -12.86 -7.80 1.67
C ARG A 96 -12.41 -9.18 1.24
N LEU A 97 -12.96 -9.67 0.12
CA LEU A 97 -12.57 -10.90 -0.54
C LEU A 97 -11.86 -10.57 -1.87
N THR A 98 -10.64 -11.05 -2.05
CA THR A 98 -9.83 -10.84 -3.25
C THR A 98 -9.29 -12.16 -3.80
N GLU A 99 -8.88 -12.16 -5.06
CA GLU A 99 -8.25 -13.30 -5.73
C GLU A 99 -6.76 -12.97 -5.97
N ALA A 100 -5.88 -13.90 -5.61
CA ALA A 100 -4.43 -13.72 -5.84
C ALA A 100 -4.06 -13.65 -7.34
N SER A 101 -4.90 -14.21 -8.21
CA SER A 101 -4.71 -14.17 -9.66
C SER A 101 -5.06 -12.82 -10.32
N LYS A 102 -5.62 -11.89 -9.56
CA LYS A 102 -6.00 -10.56 -10.04
C LYS A 102 -5.09 -9.49 -9.42
N PRO A 103 -3.93 -9.20 -10.02
CA PRO A 103 -3.03 -8.16 -9.54
C PRO A 103 -3.73 -6.81 -9.46
N LYS A 104 -3.45 -6.03 -8.41
CA LYS A 104 -4.00 -4.67 -8.29
C LYS A 104 -3.48 -3.78 -9.40
N ARG A 105 -4.37 -2.99 -10.00
CA ARG A 105 -4.04 -1.97 -10.99
C ARG A 105 -3.48 -0.76 -10.25
N VAL A 106 -2.24 -0.40 -10.53
CA VAL A 106 -1.51 0.65 -9.82
C VAL A 106 -1.14 1.78 -10.76
N ALA A 107 -1.44 3.01 -10.38
CA ALA A 107 -0.82 4.19 -10.96
C ALA A 107 0.29 4.70 -10.03
N ILE A 108 1.43 5.08 -10.59
CA ILE A 108 2.52 5.68 -9.84
C ILE A 108 2.61 7.15 -10.23
N MET A 109 2.52 8.05 -9.26
CA MET A 109 2.71 9.49 -9.47
C MET A 109 4.09 9.88 -8.99
N ALA A 110 4.83 10.64 -9.80
CA ALA A 110 6.18 11.09 -9.50
C ALA A 110 6.42 12.53 -9.94
N SER A 111 7.43 13.20 -9.37
CA SER A 111 7.91 14.50 -9.83
C SER A 111 9.26 14.32 -10.54
N LYS A 112 10.35 14.85 -9.98
CA LYS A 112 11.69 14.79 -10.59
C LYS A 112 12.57 13.66 -10.07
N GLU A 113 12.36 13.26 -8.81
CA GLU A 113 13.13 12.21 -8.17
C GLU A 113 12.73 10.83 -8.70
N ASP A 114 13.70 10.07 -9.16
CA ASP A 114 13.48 8.82 -9.89
C ASP A 114 13.57 7.55 -9.02
N HIS A 115 14.33 7.61 -7.93
CA HIS A 115 14.76 6.44 -7.17
C HIS A 115 13.61 5.54 -6.68
N CYS A 116 12.51 6.11 -6.19
CA CYS A 116 11.34 5.34 -5.74
C CYS A 116 10.54 4.77 -6.92
N LEU A 117 10.32 5.58 -7.97
CA LEU A 117 9.59 5.16 -9.16
C LEU A 117 10.30 3.99 -9.85
N LEU A 118 11.60 4.16 -10.13
CA LEU A 118 12.37 3.14 -10.85
C LEU A 118 12.53 1.84 -10.05
N ASP A 119 12.69 1.92 -8.73
CA ASP A 119 12.75 0.74 -7.85
C ASP A 119 11.44 -0.06 -7.92
N LEU A 120 10.28 0.61 -7.84
CA LEU A 120 8.98 -0.05 -7.98
C LEU A 120 8.79 -0.71 -9.34
N LEU A 121 9.12 -0.02 -10.44
CA LEU A 121 9.03 -0.56 -11.79
C LEU A 121 9.96 -1.77 -11.98
N TRP A 122 11.16 -1.70 -11.42
CA TRP A 122 12.14 -2.77 -11.50
C TRP A 122 11.71 -4.02 -10.73
N ARG A 123 11.21 -3.84 -9.49
CA ARG A 123 10.68 -4.94 -8.66
C ARG A 123 9.45 -5.58 -9.29
N ASN A 124 8.56 -4.78 -9.87
CA ASN A 124 7.40 -5.29 -10.61
C ASN A 124 7.84 -6.15 -11.81
N ARG A 125 8.78 -5.64 -12.64
CA ARG A 125 9.33 -6.38 -13.79
C ARG A 125 9.98 -7.71 -13.40
N ARG A 126 10.60 -7.78 -12.22
CA ARG A 126 11.21 -9.02 -11.69
C ARG A 126 10.20 -9.95 -11.01
N GLY A 127 8.95 -9.54 -10.89
CA GLY A 127 7.91 -10.30 -10.19
C GLY A 127 8.08 -10.30 -8.67
N GLU A 128 8.84 -9.36 -8.10
CA GLU A 128 8.99 -9.19 -6.64
C GLU A 128 7.73 -8.54 -6.03
N ILE A 129 7.05 -7.67 -6.78
CA ILE A 129 5.76 -7.09 -6.42
C ILE A 129 4.76 -7.44 -7.51
N ASP A 130 3.77 -8.24 -7.15
CA ASP A 130 2.69 -8.63 -8.07
C ASP A 130 1.64 -7.53 -8.15
N MET A 131 1.84 -6.63 -9.13
CA MET A 131 0.93 -5.53 -9.43
C MET A 131 0.89 -5.28 -10.94
N SER A 132 -0.20 -4.73 -11.43
CA SER A 132 -0.32 -4.24 -12.81
C SER A 132 -0.10 -2.73 -12.81
N VAL A 133 1.11 -2.28 -13.15
CA VAL A 133 1.38 -0.84 -13.30
C VAL A 133 0.74 -0.36 -14.60
N VAL A 134 -0.39 0.33 -14.49
CA VAL A 134 -1.19 0.75 -15.66
C VAL A 134 -0.71 2.06 -16.24
N MET A 135 -0.12 2.94 -15.42
CA MET A 135 0.47 4.20 -15.88
C MET A 135 1.41 4.81 -14.84
N VAL A 136 2.28 5.67 -15.32
CA VAL A 136 3.01 6.66 -14.53
C VAL A 136 2.47 8.05 -14.88
N VAL A 137 2.09 8.84 -13.88
CA VAL A 137 1.66 10.23 -14.04
C VAL A 137 2.71 11.13 -13.40
N SER A 138 3.18 12.14 -14.13
CA SER A 138 4.18 13.07 -13.59
C SER A 138 3.84 14.52 -13.93
N ASN A 139 4.11 15.42 -12.99
CA ASN A 139 4.02 16.86 -13.23
C ASN A 139 5.26 17.44 -13.92
N HIS A 140 6.25 16.60 -14.22
CA HIS A 140 7.46 16.92 -14.98
C HIS A 140 7.73 15.89 -16.08
N PRO A 141 8.30 16.25 -17.22
CA PRO A 141 8.59 15.32 -18.31
C PRO A 141 9.89 14.51 -18.10
N ASP A 142 10.71 14.89 -17.12
CA ASP A 142 12.11 14.48 -16.96
C ASP A 142 12.30 12.94 -16.90
N LEU A 143 11.33 12.20 -16.34
CA LEU A 143 11.44 10.76 -16.14
C LEU A 143 10.90 9.92 -17.31
N ALA A 144 10.39 10.54 -18.37
CA ALA A 144 9.75 9.82 -19.48
C ALA A 144 10.66 8.78 -20.14
N ASP A 145 11.92 9.16 -20.44
CA ASP A 145 12.88 8.27 -21.07
C ASP A 145 13.32 7.12 -20.16
N GLN A 146 13.34 7.35 -18.84
CA GLN A 146 13.70 6.33 -17.85
C GLN A 146 12.55 5.30 -17.65
N VAL A 147 11.28 5.71 -17.82
CA VAL A 147 10.11 4.82 -17.73
C VAL A 147 9.91 4.00 -18.98
N ARG A 148 10.27 4.51 -20.16
CA ARG A 148 10.09 3.86 -21.47
C ARG A 148 10.53 2.39 -21.53
N PRO A 149 11.69 1.96 -20.94
CA PRO A 149 12.14 0.57 -20.98
C PRO A 149 11.22 -0.41 -20.24
N PHE A 150 10.33 0.07 -19.40
CA PHE A 150 9.38 -0.77 -18.66
C PHE A 150 8.07 -1.01 -19.41
N SER A 151 7.88 -0.38 -20.58
CA SER A 151 6.66 -0.47 -21.40
C SER A 151 5.39 -0.02 -20.66
N VAL A 152 5.54 0.90 -19.70
CA VAL A 152 4.45 1.52 -18.95
C VAL A 152 4.15 2.89 -19.56
N PRO A 153 2.89 3.25 -19.82
CA PRO A 153 2.51 4.59 -20.27
C PRO A 153 2.99 5.66 -19.31
N PHE A 154 3.69 6.69 -19.82
CA PHE A 154 4.08 7.86 -19.05
C PHE A 154 3.23 9.06 -19.50
N LEU A 155 2.52 9.66 -18.57
CA LEU A 155 1.59 10.76 -18.80
C LEU A 155 2.09 12.02 -18.10
N HIS A 156 2.49 13.01 -18.88
CA HIS A 156 2.89 14.31 -18.35
C HIS A 156 1.65 15.18 -18.15
N VAL A 157 1.34 15.48 -16.89
CA VAL A 157 0.26 16.38 -16.46
C VAL A 157 0.88 17.49 -15.63
N PRO A 158 1.25 18.62 -16.27
CA PRO A 158 1.84 19.75 -15.55
C PRO A 158 0.92 20.21 -14.40
N ALA A 159 1.51 20.42 -13.23
CA ALA A 159 0.82 20.90 -12.04
C ALA A 159 1.64 22.01 -11.41
N THR A 160 1.22 23.25 -11.68
CA THR A 160 1.72 24.45 -11.01
C THR A 160 0.63 25.01 -10.11
N LYS A 161 0.97 25.96 -9.24
CA LYS A 161 0.00 26.55 -8.32
C LYS A 161 -1.21 27.14 -9.05
N ASP A 162 -1.00 27.72 -10.24
CA ASP A 162 -2.05 28.44 -10.98
C ASP A 162 -2.97 27.54 -11.79
N ILE A 163 -2.55 26.29 -12.08
CA ILE A 163 -3.33 25.31 -12.85
C ILE A 163 -3.60 24.02 -12.06
N ARG A 164 -3.54 24.10 -10.75
CA ARG A 164 -3.70 22.94 -9.86
C ARG A 164 -5.02 22.22 -10.08
N ASP A 165 -6.12 22.95 -10.06
CA ASP A 165 -7.47 22.38 -10.19
C ASP A 165 -7.67 21.69 -11.55
N GLU A 166 -7.13 22.27 -12.62
CA GLU A 166 -7.14 21.67 -13.95
C GLU A 166 -6.29 20.39 -13.99
N ALA A 167 -5.12 20.44 -13.38
CA ALA A 167 -4.23 19.26 -13.30
C ALA A 167 -4.89 18.13 -12.51
N GLU A 168 -5.48 18.40 -11.34
CA GLU A 168 -6.17 17.40 -10.53
C GLU A 168 -7.40 16.82 -11.25
N ARG A 169 -8.19 17.65 -11.93
CA ARG A 169 -9.32 17.18 -12.75
C ARG A 169 -8.83 16.19 -13.82
N ARG A 170 -7.76 16.51 -14.54
CA ARG A 170 -7.18 15.63 -15.56
C ARG A 170 -6.61 14.35 -14.96
N GLN A 171 -5.99 14.42 -13.80
CA GLN A 171 -5.50 13.24 -13.09
C GLN A 171 -6.67 12.34 -12.65
N LEU A 172 -7.76 12.90 -12.14
CA LEU A 172 -8.97 12.15 -11.79
C LEU A 172 -9.59 11.44 -13.00
N GLU A 173 -9.64 12.10 -14.17
CA GLU A 173 -10.09 11.47 -15.42
C GLU A 173 -9.26 10.23 -15.80
N LEU A 174 -7.96 10.25 -15.51
CA LEU A 174 -7.05 9.13 -15.77
C LEU A 174 -7.16 8.01 -14.74
N LEU A 175 -7.37 8.36 -13.47
CA LEU A 175 -7.23 7.42 -12.34
C LEU A 175 -8.55 6.77 -11.94
N ARG A 176 -9.66 7.54 -11.91
CA ARG A 176 -10.94 7.09 -11.37
C ARG A 176 -11.48 5.87 -12.12
N GLY A 177 -11.70 4.77 -11.37
CA GLY A 177 -12.19 3.49 -11.92
C GLY A 177 -11.16 2.69 -12.74
N ASN A 178 -10.01 3.29 -13.06
CA ASN A 178 -8.95 2.64 -13.83
C ASN A 178 -7.89 1.99 -12.94
N VAL A 179 -7.80 2.38 -11.67
CA VAL A 179 -6.77 1.92 -10.73
C VAL A 179 -7.39 1.48 -9.40
N ASP A 180 -6.70 0.60 -8.70
CA ASP A 180 -7.05 0.07 -7.38
C ASP A 180 -6.15 0.65 -6.29
N LEU A 181 -5.03 1.30 -6.69
CA LEU A 181 -4.08 1.97 -5.83
C LEU A 181 -3.37 3.08 -6.59
N VAL A 182 -3.19 4.22 -5.93
CA VAL A 182 -2.25 5.27 -6.36
C VAL A 182 -1.04 5.28 -5.42
N VAL A 183 0.16 5.36 -5.98
CA VAL A 183 1.42 5.46 -5.22
C VAL A 183 2.09 6.80 -5.52
N LEU A 184 2.31 7.62 -4.51
CA LEU A 184 3.05 8.86 -4.61
C LEU A 184 4.55 8.56 -4.37
N ALA A 185 5.27 8.30 -5.46
CA ALA A 185 6.71 8.03 -5.46
C ALA A 185 7.49 9.35 -5.60
N ARG A 186 7.60 10.09 -4.53
CA ARG A 186 8.20 11.45 -4.52
C ARG A 186 7.40 12.42 -5.40
N TYR A 187 6.08 12.33 -5.36
CA TYR A 187 5.20 13.31 -6.01
C TYR A 187 5.06 14.54 -5.12
N MET A 188 5.76 15.62 -5.49
CA MET A 188 5.96 16.81 -4.65
C MET A 188 4.82 17.84 -4.77
N GLN A 189 3.57 17.34 -4.88
CA GLN A 189 2.36 18.16 -4.87
C GLN A 189 1.44 17.69 -3.76
N ILE A 190 0.79 18.64 -3.08
CA ILE A 190 -0.23 18.33 -2.07
C ILE A 190 -1.56 18.13 -2.81
N LEU A 191 -2.19 16.99 -2.64
CA LEU A 191 -3.49 16.67 -3.21
C LEU A 191 -4.61 17.35 -2.42
N THR A 192 -5.64 17.82 -3.10
CA THR A 192 -6.78 18.47 -2.42
C THR A 192 -7.71 17.45 -1.76
N PRO A 193 -8.48 17.85 -0.71
CA PRO A 193 -9.53 16.99 -0.15
C PRO A 193 -10.54 16.52 -1.21
N GLN A 194 -10.86 17.37 -2.19
CA GLN A 194 -11.73 16.99 -3.31
C GLN A 194 -11.12 15.84 -4.11
N PHE A 195 -9.84 15.94 -4.48
CA PHE A 195 -9.14 14.86 -5.21
C PHE A 195 -9.17 13.55 -4.41
N LEU A 196 -8.87 13.61 -3.11
CA LEU A 196 -8.85 12.45 -2.23
C LEU A 196 -10.24 11.78 -2.12
N GLY A 197 -11.30 12.57 -2.07
CA GLY A 197 -12.68 12.06 -2.04
C GLY A 197 -13.15 11.46 -3.36
N GLU A 198 -12.63 11.93 -4.50
CA GLU A 198 -13.11 11.54 -5.82
C GLU A 198 -12.28 10.43 -6.49
N VAL A 199 -11.04 10.21 -6.12
CA VAL A 199 -10.14 9.22 -6.78
C VAL A 199 -10.66 7.79 -6.65
N GLY A 200 -11.38 7.47 -5.58
CA GLY A 200 -12.09 6.20 -5.38
C GLY A 200 -11.21 5.00 -5.02
N CYS A 201 -9.94 5.22 -4.72
CA CYS A 201 -9.02 4.17 -4.27
C CYS A 201 -8.02 4.69 -3.23
N PRO A 202 -7.37 3.81 -2.44
CA PRO A 202 -6.32 4.23 -1.52
C PRO A 202 -5.15 4.90 -2.24
N ILE A 203 -4.47 5.80 -1.52
CA ILE A 203 -3.23 6.43 -1.95
C ILE A 203 -2.16 6.14 -0.91
N ILE A 204 -0.99 5.65 -1.33
CA ILE A 204 0.20 5.47 -0.49
C ILE A 204 1.22 6.54 -0.85
N ASN A 205 1.73 7.25 0.17
CA ASN A 205 2.80 8.23 0.02
C ASN A 205 4.09 7.77 0.67
N ILE A 206 5.22 8.13 0.09
CA ILE A 206 6.53 8.09 0.77
C ILE A 206 6.91 9.48 1.25
N HIS A 207 7.07 9.61 2.56
CA HIS A 207 7.56 10.81 3.20
C HIS A 207 9.02 10.61 3.61
N HIS A 208 9.88 11.55 3.22
CA HIS A 208 11.34 11.48 3.38
C HIS A 208 11.82 11.91 4.77
N SER A 209 11.08 11.50 5.83
CA SER A 209 11.51 11.57 7.22
C SER A 209 10.83 10.48 8.05
N PHE A 210 11.39 10.22 9.23
CA PHE A 210 10.78 9.33 10.22
C PHE A 210 9.69 10.12 10.97
N LEU A 211 8.43 10.02 10.50
CA LEU A 211 7.30 10.71 11.13
C LEU A 211 7.10 10.26 12.58
N PRO A 212 6.72 11.18 13.48
CA PRO A 212 6.33 12.57 13.26
C PRO A 212 7.49 13.58 13.27
N ALA A 213 8.75 13.15 13.15
CA ALA A 213 9.91 14.03 13.17
C ALA A 213 10.14 14.73 11.82
N PHE A 214 10.59 16.00 11.85
CA PHE A 214 11.01 16.78 10.69
C PHE A 214 9.94 16.96 9.58
N ILE A 215 8.69 17.16 9.97
CA ILE A 215 7.59 17.48 9.04
C ILE A 215 7.92 18.73 8.22
N GLY A 216 7.66 18.69 6.91
CA GLY A 216 7.80 19.83 5.98
C GLY A 216 9.10 19.81 5.15
N ALA A 217 9.47 20.97 4.54
CA ALA A 217 10.52 21.05 3.55
C ALA A 217 11.95 20.84 4.09
N ALA A 218 12.85 20.32 3.22
CA ALA A 218 14.28 20.12 3.45
C ALA A 218 14.64 19.34 4.74
N PRO A 219 14.05 18.16 5.01
CA PRO A 219 14.26 17.43 6.27
C PRO A 219 15.74 17.04 6.48
N TYR A 220 16.47 16.64 5.43
CA TYR A 220 17.87 16.24 5.56
C TYR A 220 18.79 17.40 5.96
N ARG A 221 18.54 18.63 5.47
CA ARG A 221 19.29 19.81 5.92
C ARG A 221 19.05 20.07 7.40
N ARG A 222 17.79 20.08 7.82
CA ARG A 222 17.42 20.26 9.24
C ARG A 222 17.97 19.13 10.13
N ALA A 223 17.97 17.91 9.64
CA ALA A 223 18.57 16.76 10.33
C ALA A 223 20.08 16.97 10.54
N LYS A 224 20.81 17.43 9.52
CA LYS A 224 22.24 17.75 9.62
C LYS A 224 22.50 18.88 10.60
N GLU A 225 21.76 19.99 10.49
CA GLU A 225 21.89 21.15 11.39
C GLU A 225 21.60 20.77 12.86
N ARG A 226 20.64 19.89 13.09
CA ARG A 226 20.31 19.37 14.42
C ARG A 226 21.32 18.36 14.94
N GLY A 227 22.15 17.78 14.09
CA GLY A 227 23.15 16.76 14.45
C GLY A 227 22.53 15.42 14.84
N VAL A 228 21.42 15.01 14.20
CA VAL A 228 20.75 13.73 14.45
C VAL A 228 21.67 12.56 14.15
N LYS A 229 21.36 11.40 14.73
CA LYS A 229 22.11 10.14 14.54
C LYS A 229 21.36 9.12 13.71
N LEU A 230 20.11 9.40 13.37
CA LEU A 230 19.26 8.58 12.53
C LEU A 230 18.53 9.49 11.55
N VAL A 231 18.46 9.06 10.30
CA VAL A 231 17.54 9.57 9.28
C VAL A 231 16.69 8.43 8.77
N GLY A 232 15.49 8.71 8.29
CA GLY A 232 14.59 7.65 7.88
C GLY A 232 13.51 8.13 6.92
N ALA A 233 12.61 7.21 6.60
CA ALA A 233 11.46 7.44 5.74
C ALA A 233 10.21 6.76 6.30
N THR A 234 9.05 7.25 5.88
CA THR A 234 7.74 6.73 6.28
C THR A 234 6.85 6.55 5.07
N ALA A 235 6.33 5.35 4.86
CA ALA A 235 5.22 5.11 3.94
C ALA A 235 3.90 5.07 4.72
N HIS A 236 2.92 5.84 4.28
CA HIS A 236 1.63 5.96 4.95
C HIS A 236 0.50 6.09 3.93
N TYR A 237 -0.72 5.78 4.34
CA TYR A 237 -1.89 6.15 3.55
C TYR A 237 -2.11 7.65 3.60
N VAL A 238 -2.46 8.23 2.46
CA VAL A 238 -2.78 9.66 2.38
C VAL A 238 -4.18 9.90 2.94
N THR A 239 -4.30 10.94 3.76
CA THR A 239 -5.55 11.49 4.30
C THR A 239 -5.62 12.98 4.00
N GLU A 240 -6.70 13.64 4.41
CA GLU A 240 -6.85 15.10 4.26
C GLU A 240 -5.80 15.86 5.09
N ASP A 241 -5.42 15.31 6.24
CA ASP A 241 -4.35 15.85 7.08
C ASP A 241 -2.98 15.46 6.51
N LEU A 242 -2.19 16.48 6.16
CA LEU A 242 -0.90 16.32 5.50
C LEU A 242 0.07 15.53 6.37
N ASP A 243 0.59 14.42 5.82
CA ASP A 243 1.58 13.52 6.44
C ASP A 243 1.12 12.89 7.78
N GLU A 244 -0.19 12.92 8.10
CA GLU A 244 -0.76 12.38 9.35
C GLU A 244 -1.56 11.08 9.16
N GLY A 245 -1.62 10.55 7.94
CA GLY A 245 -2.36 9.32 7.67
C GLY A 245 -1.74 8.06 8.27
N PRO A 246 -2.50 6.93 8.30
CA PRO A 246 -2.07 5.68 8.92
C PRO A 246 -0.73 5.19 8.35
N ILE A 247 0.26 5.01 9.23
CA ILE A 247 1.60 4.56 8.87
C ILE A 247 1.54 3.08 8.48
N ILE A 248 2.21 2.73 7.37
CA ILE A 248 2.33 1.36 6.89
C ILE A 248 3.71 0.79 7.24
N GLU A 249 4.77 1.53 6.89
CA GLU A 249 6.14 1.08 7.09
C GLU A 249 7.03 2.27 7.41
N GLN A 250 8.03 2.03 8.25
CA GLN A 250 9.08 2.99 8.58
C GLN A 250 10.41 2.27 8.69
N ASP A 251 11.47 2.94 8.24
CA ASP A 251 12.83 2.45 8.45
C ASP A 251 13.78 3.62 8.67
N VAL A 252 14.95 3.34 9.25
CA VAL A 252 15.96 4.34 9.59
C VAL A 252 17.36 3.82 9.26
N VAL A 253 18.25 4.76 8.93
CA VAL A 253 19.68 4.49 8.78
C VAL A 253 20.47 5.35 9.76
N ARG A 254 21.55 4.78 10.32
CA ARG A 254 22.47 5.49 11.20
C ARG A 254 23.36 6.42 10.40
N VAL A 255 23.52 7.65 10.92
CA VAL A 255 24.38 8.69 10.37
C VAL A 255 25.26 9.31 11.45
N ASP A 256 26.33 9.97 11.07
CA ASP A 256 27.23 10.66 12.00
C ASP A 256 27.67 12.04 11.47
N HIS A 257 28.64 12.65 12.11
CA HIS A 257 29.08 14.00 11.79
C HIS A 257 29.85 14.11 10.45
N ARG A 258 30.32 12.99 9.89
CA ARG A 258 31.13 12.94 8.67
C ARG A 258 30.30 13.09 7.41
N GLN A 259 29.04 12.60 7.42
CA GLN A 259 28.13 12.75 6.29
C GLN A 259 27.72 14.23 6.13
N ASP A 260 27.80 14.74 4.91
CA ASP A 260 27.22 16.03 4.55
C ASP A 260 25.71 15.89 4.18
N VAL A 261 25.09 16.95 3.69
CA VAL A 261 23.66 16.92 3.32
C VAL A 261 23.42 16.03 2.11
N GLU A 262 24.33 15.97 1.15
CA GLU A 262 24.23 15.15 -0.05
C GLU A 262 24.32 13.65 0.31
N ASP A 263 25.22 13.31 1.23
CA ASP A 263 25.29 11.96 1.79
C ASP A 263 23.99 11.54 2.49
N LEU A 264 23.40 12.47 3.28
CA LEU A 264 22.12 12.20 3.95
C LEU A 264 21.00 11.99 2.95
N VAL A 265 20.94 12.76 1.86
CA VAL A 265 19.98 12.58 0.77
C VAL A 265 20.17 11.22 0.12
N ARG A 266 21.39 10.81 -0.20
CA ARG A 266 21.69 9.52 -0.81
C ARG A 266 21.29 8.35 0.08
N LEU A 267 21.67 8.36 1.36
CA LEU A 267 21.31 7.35 2.34
C LEU A 267 19.80 7.31 2.57
N GLY A 268 19.15 8.47 2.61
CA GLY A 268 17.71 8.58 2.75
C GLY A 268 16.97 8.01 1.54
N SER A 269 17.45 8.25 0.33
CA SER A 269 16.86 7.67 -0.90
C SER A 269 16.88 6.14 -0.88
N ASP A 270 17.93 5.52 -0.32
CA ASP A 270 18.00 4.06 -0.15
C ASP A 270 16.91 3.56 0.82
N VAL A 271 16.70 4.25 1.93
CA VAL A 271 15.63 3.93 2.90
C VAL A 271 14.26 4.16 2.28
N GLU A 272 14.04 5.28 1.57
CA GLU A 272 12.78 5.60 0.91
C GLU A 272 12.34 4.49 -0.06
N ARG A 273 13.28 3.97 -0.88
CA ARG A 273 12.99 2.86 -1.82
C ARG A 273 12.51 1.61 -1.08
N LEU A 274 13.22 1.20 -0.01
CA LEU A 274 12.88 0.01 0.76
C LEU A 274 11.52 0.15 1.46
N VAL A 275 11.30 1.28 2.12
CA VAL A 275 10.05 1.55 2.85
C VAL A 275 8.85 1.58 1.92
N LEU A 276 8.97 2.29 0.78
CA LEU A 276 7.86 2.36 -0.17
C LEU A 276 7.59 1.01 -0.82
N SER A 277 8.62 0.28 -1.24
CA SER A 277 8.44 -1.03 -1.88
C SER A 277 7.80 -2.06 -0.96
N ARG A 278 8.15 -2.10 0.33
CA ARG A 278 7.51 -2.95 1.34
C ARG A 278 6.04 -2.58 1.52
N ALA A 279 5.73 -1.30 1.68
CA ALA A 279 4.36 -0.82 1.86
C ALA A 279 3.47 -1.17 0.65
N VAL A 280 3.96 -0.97 -0.57
CA VAL A 280 3.24 -1.32 -1.80
C VAL A 280 3.07 -2.83 -1.93
N LEU A 281 4.11 -3.63 -1.65
CA LEU A 281 4.03 -5.09 -1.63
C LEU A 281 2.93 -5.57 -0.68
N TRP A 282 2.96 -5.14 0.58
CA TRP A 282 1.96 -5.57 1.58
C TRP A 282 0.55 -5.15 1.21
N HIS A 283 0.38 -3.96 0.61
CA HIS A 283 -0.92 -3.54 0.10
C HIS A 283 -1.40 -4.42 -1.06
N CYS A 284 -0.53 -4.70 -2.03
CA CYS A 284 -0.87 -5.54 -3.18
C CYS A 284 -1.16 -7.00 -2.79
N GLU A 285 -0.55 -7.49 -1.72
CA GLU A 285 -0.79 -8.83 -1.16
C GLU A 285 -1.97 -8.89 -0.18
N ASP A 286 -2.72 -7.80 -0.01
CA ASP A 286 -3.83 -7.74 0.96
C ASP A 286 -3.39 -8.14 2.38
N ARG A 287 -2.28 -7.54 2.86
CA ARG A 287 -1.72 -7.79 4.18
C ARG A 287 -2.07 -6.71 5.19
N ILE A 288 -2.67 -5.60 4.75
CA ILE A 288 -2.89 -4.42 5.56
C ILE A 288 -4.38 -4.28 5.91
N ILE A 289 -4.68 -4.22 7.21
CA ILE A 289 -5.97 -3.79 7.73
C ILE A 289 -5.79 -2.45 8.43
N ARG A 290 -6.55 -1.45 8.00
CA ARG A 290 -6.59 -0.13 8.65
C ARG A 290 -7.63 -0.11 9.75
N TYR A 291 -7.29 0.46 10.90
CA TYR A 291 -8.25 0.71 11.96
C TYR A 291 -7.90 2.04 12.67
N GLY A 292 -8.85 2.98 12.71
CA GLY A 292 -8.54 4.36 13.11
C GLY A 292 -7.40 4.94 12.27
N ASN A 293 -6.43 5.58 12.93
CA ASN A 293 -5.21 6.11 12.31
C ASN A 293 -4.01 5.13 12.42
N GLN A 294 -4.28 3.83 12.40
CA GLN A 294 -3.27 2.79 12.53
C GLN A 294 -3.43 1.73 11.44
N THR A 295 -2.40 0.90 11.28
CA THR A 295 -2.44 -0.28 10.42
C THR A 295 -1.99 -1.52 11.19
N VAL A 296 -2.60 -2.66 10.88
CA VAL A 296 -2.11 -3.98 11.27
C VAL A 296 -1.61 -4.69 10.01
N ILE A 297 -0.38 -5.19 10.06
CA ILE A 297 0.29 -5.86 8.93
C ILE A 297 0.40 -7.36 9.26
N PHE A 298 -0.14 -8.20 8.37
CA PHE A 298 -0.11 -9.65 8.47
C PHE A 298 0.96 -10.28 7.60
#